data_cb361576e31ad965f84f131ad9fafedc
#
_entry.id   cb361576e31ad965f84f131ad9fafedc
#
_cell.length_a   1.000
_cell.length_b   1.000
_cell.length_c   1.000
_cell.angle_alpha   90.00
_cell.angle_beta   90.00
_cell.angle_gamma   90.00
#
_symmetry.space_group_name_H-M   'P 1'
#
loop_
_entity.id
_entity.type
_entity.pdbx_description
1 polymer ?
#
loop_
_entity_poly.entity_id
_entity_poly.type
_entity_poly.pdbx_seq_one_letter_code
_entity_poly.pdbx_strand_id
1 'polypeptide(L)'
;MRSTHTARKATDNPRRSDDQLAVIKSMLTGLDPFFRLRPTIPARCVQAFFLVAQQEGLAINEYAKRGDLSPITMSRNLIDMGERDRNHEEGPGLVESHENIMNRRETLYRLTPKGRALLASITKASCPPGPESAAKRLARSMKREETRSL
;
A
#
# COMPACT_ATOMS: atom_id res chain seq x y z
N MET A 1 -14.65 37.91 -42.87
CA MET A 1 -14.42 37.43 -41.50
C MET A 1 -14.30 35.90 -41.51
N ARG A 2 -13.09 35.39 -41.49
CA ARG A 2 -12.82 33.96 -41.53
C ARG A 2 -12.42 33.49 -40.13
N SER A 3 -13.32 32.73 -39.47
CA SER A 3 -13.05 32.04 -38.22
C SER A 3 -12.04 30.93 -38.44
N THR A 4 -10.84 31.08 -37.95
CA THR A 4 -9.86 30.01 -37.89
C THR A 4 -10.19 29.14 -36.70
N HIS A 5 -10.82 28.02 -36.95
CA HIS A 5 -10.99 26.93 -35.98
C HIS A 5 -9.63 26.31 -35.75
N THR A 6 -9.00 26.71 -34.66
CA THR A 6 -7.78 26.03 -34.16
C THR A 6 -8.18 24.69 -33.63
N ALA A 7 -8.04 23.65 -34.45
CA ALA A 7 -8.14 22.26 -34.00
C ALA A 7 -7.13 22.06 -32.86
N ARG A 8 -7.62 21.86 -31.63
CA ARG A 8 -6.82 21.38 -30.51
C ARG A 8 -6.23 20.03 -30.91
N LYS A 9 -4.92 20.06 -31.14
CA LYS A 9 -4.08 18.87 -31.33
C LYS A 9 -4.38 17.92 -30.16
N ALA A 10 -5.00 16.78 -30.45
CA ALA A 10 -5.14 15.71 -29.48
C ALA A 10 -3.72 15.40 -28.96
N THR A 11 -3.51 15.60 -27.68
CA THR A 11 -2.26 15.25 -27.00
C THR A 11 -2.03 13.78 -27.24
N ASP A 12 -1.04 13.48 -28.07
CA ASP A 12 -0.53 12.14 -28.29
C ASP A 12 -0.03 11.61 -26.95
N ASN A 13 -0.89 10.94 -26.21
CA ASN A 13 -0.55 10.30 -24.95
C ASN A 13 0.30 9.07 -25.32
N PRO A 14 1.61 9.07 -25.04
CA PRO A 14 2.47 7.98 -25.44
C PRO A 14 1.88 6.67 -24.88
N ARG A 15 1.61 5.72 -25.77
CA ARG A 15 1.12 4.39 -25.40
C ARG A 15 2.11 3.77 -24.42
N ARG A 16 1.69 3.64 -23.17
CA ARG A 16 2.48 2.94 -22.16
C ARG A 16 2.54 1.46 -22.51
N SER A 17 3.68 0.84 -22.23
CA SER A 17 3.80 -0.61 -22.37
C SER A 17 2.83 -1.33 -21.43
N ASP A 18 2.41 -2.52 -21.79
CA ASP A 18 1.50 -3.34 -20.98
C ASP A 18 2.07 -3.59 -19.58
N ASP A 19 3.38 -3.73 -19.45
CA ASP A 19 4.09 -3.86 -18.17
C ASP A 19 3.95 -2.61 -17.31
N GLN A 20 4.08 -1.42 -17.89
CA GLN A 20 3.87 -0.16 -17.15
C GLN A 20 2.43 -0.02 -16.66
N LEU A 21 1.46 -0.42 -17.48
CA LEU A 21 0.05 -0.41 -17.08
C LEU A 21 -0.24 -1.41 -15.98
N ALA A 22 0.38 -2.59 -16.00
CA ALA A 22 0.25 -3.59 -14.94
C ALA A 22 0.80 -3.07 -13.61
N VAL A 23 1.97 -2.42 -13.61
CA VAL A 23 2.57 -1.80 -12.43
C VAL A 23 1.67 -0.69 -11.88
N ILE A 24 1.16 0.20 -12.73
CA ILE A 24 0.26 1.28 -12.31
C ILE A 24 -1.02 0.71 -11.68
N LYS A 25 -1.63 -0.30 -12.26
CA LYS A 25 -2.80 -0.98 -11.69
C LYS A 25 -2.50 -1.58 -10.33
N SER A 26 -1.37 -2.26 -10.20
CA SER A 26 -0.92 -2.85 -8.93
C SER A 26 -0.76 -1.79 -7.84
N MET A 27 -0.13 -0.67 -8.16
CA MET A 27 0.03 0.46 -7.24
C MET A 27 -1.31 1.05 -6.81
N LEU A 28 -2.22 1.30 -7.76
CA LEU A 28 -3.55 1.83 -7.46
C LEU A 28 -4.33 0.88 -6.56
N THR A 29 -4.32 -0.41 -6.87
CA THR A 29 -5.00 -1.43 -6.07
C THR A 29 -4.39 -1.57 -4.68
N GLY A 30 -3.07 -1.43 -4.55
CA GLY A 30 -2.35 -1.47 -3.27
C GLY A 30 -2.63 -0.26 -2.38
N LEU A 31 -2.93 0.91 -2.96
CA LEU A 31 -3.24 2.14 -2.22
C LEU A 31 -4.72 2.24 -1.82
N ASP A 32 -5.64 1.63 -2.57
CA ASP A 32 -7.08 1.72 -2.34
C ASP A 32 -7.51 1.40 -0.89
N PRO A 33 -7.00 0.36 -0.21
CA PRO A 33 -7.34 0.08 1.17
C PRO A 33 -7.00 1.20 2.16
N PHE A 34 -5.92 1.95 1.91
CA PHE A 34 -5.56 3.10 2.75
C PHE A 34 -6.55 4.24 2.58
N PHE A 35 -6.96 4.54 1.35
CA PHE A 35 -7.94 5.59 1.05
C PHE A 35 -9.32 5.26 1.60
N ARG A 36 -9.69 3.99 1.68
CA ARG A 36 -10.94 3.56 2.34
C ARG A 36 -10.91 3.78 3.85
N LEU A 37 -9.75 3.61 4.48
CA LEU A 37 -9.58 3.86 5.91
C LEU A 37 -9.53 5.37 6.22
N ARG A 38 -8.79 6.13 5.43
CA ARG A 38 -8.63 7.56 5.58
C ARG A 38 -8.43 8.21 4.21
N PRO A 39 -9.44 8.86 3.63
CA PRO A 39 -9.37 9.42 2.27
C PRO A 39 -8.23 10.42 2.05
N THR A 40 -7.81 11.10 3.11
CA THR A 40 -6.74 12.12 3.08
C THR A 40 -5.45 11.66 3.76
N ILE A 41 -5.15 10.36 3.69
CA ILE A 41 -3.93 9.82 4.32
C ILE A 41 -2.68 10.38 3.65
N PRO A 42 -1.73 10.96 4.40
CA PRO A 42 -0.49 11.45 3.82
C PRO A 42 0.36 10.30 3.26
N ALA A 43 0.98 10.50 2.11
CA ALA A 43 1.85 9.49 1.49
C ALA A 43 3.01 9.05 2.41
N ARG A 44 3.51 9.96 3.25
CA ARG A 44 4.56 9.65 4.24
C ARG A 44 4.09 8.69 5.33
N CYS A 45 2.81 8.73 5.70
CA CYS A 45 2.23 7.75 6.61
C CYS A 45 2.16 6.36 5.97
N VAL A 46 1.77 6.29 4.70
CA VAL A 46 1.77 5.04 3.93
C VAL A 46 3.20 4.49 3.81
N GLN A 47 4.18 5.34 3.55
CA GLN A 47 5.60 4.96 3.53
C GLN A 47 6.04 4.37 4.90
N ALA A 48 5.70 5.04 6.00
CA ALA A 48 6.03 4.57 7.36
C ALA A 48 5.42 3.19 7.64
N PHE A 49 4.15 2.96 7.24
CA PHE A 49 3.52 1.66 7.35
C PHE A 49 4.29 0.57 6.60
N PHE A 50 4.67 0.81 5.35
CA PHE A 50 5.43 -0.17 4.57
C PHE A 50 6.82 -0.44 5.15
N LEU A 51 7.48 0.55 5.72
CA LEU A 51 8.77 0.35 6.39
C LEU A 51 8.64 -0.56 7.62
N VAL A 52 7.58 -0.39 8.41
CA VAL A 52 7.28 -1.30 9.53
C VAL A 52 6.91 -2.69 9.02
N ALA A 53 6.13 -2.78 7.94
CA ALA A 53 5.75 -4.04 7.32
C ALA A 53 6.93 -4.83 6.76
N GLN A 54 7.98 -4.16 6.28
CA GLN A 54 9.21 -4.80 5.81
C GLN A 54 10.01 -5.44 6.96
N GLN A 55 10.05 -4.79 8.09
CA GLN A 55 10.74 -5.29 9.29
C GLN A 55 10.14 -4.67 10.54
N GLU A 56 9.45 -5.47 11.31
CA GLU A 56 8.90 -5.09 12.62
C GLU A 56 9.99 -5.08 13.71
N GLY A 57 9.73 -4.37 14.79
CA GLY A 57 10.59 -4.39 15.97
C GLY A 57 11.83 -3.51 15.88
N LEU A 58 11.85 -2.53 15.00
CA LEU A 58 12.93 -1.54 14.93
C LEU A 58 12.55 -0.26 15.69
N ALA A 59 13.58 0.48 16.07
CA ALA A 59 13.45 1.80 16.66
C ALA A 59 13.19 2.89 15.60
N ILE A 60 12.69 4.03 16.05
CA ILE A 60 12.39 5.19 15.18
C ILE A 60 13.57 5.58 14.30
N ASN A 61 14.78 5.61 14.86
CA ASN A 61 15.99 6.03 14.13
C ASN A 61 16.28 5.12 12.93
N GLU A 62 16.04 3.82 13.07
CA GLU A 62 16.24 2.85 11.99
C GLU A 62 15.21 3.04 10.85
N TYR A 63 13.95 3.23 11.22
CA TYR A 63 12.92 3.54 10.21
C TYR A 63 13.17 4.89 9.53
N ALA A 64 13.63 5.89 10.28
CA ALA A 64 13.98 7.21 9.75
C ALA A 64 15.09 7.12 8.70
N LYS A 65 16.16 6.38 8.98
CA LYS A 65 17.26 6.13 8.03
C LYS A 65 16.76 5.44 6.76
N ARG A 66 15.94 4.40 6.90
CA ARG A 66 15.40 3.65 5.75
C ARG A 66 14.45 4.48 4.89
N GLY A 67 13.70 5.38 5.51
CA GLY A 67 12.74 6.24 4.83
C GLY A 67 13.33 7.55 4.31
N ASP A 68 14.62 7.80 4.54
CA ASP A 68 15.27 9.08 4.28
C ASP A 68 14.49 10.26 4.90
N LEU A 69 14.16 10.12 6.18
CA LEU A 69 13.39 11.08 6.96
C LEU A 69 14.12 11.43 8.26
N SER A 70 13.78 12.61 8.81
CA SER A 70 14.21 12.90 10.18
C SER A 70 13.48 12.00 11.19
N PRO A 71 14.11 11.65 12.34
CA PRO A 71 13.43 10.85 13.38
C PRO A 71 12.14 11.48 13.87
N ILE A 72 12.08 12.82 13.95
CA ILE A 72 10.88 13.58 14.36
C ILE A 72 9.75 13.36 13.36
N THR A 73 10.04 13.45 12.06
CA THR A 73 9.06 13.22 11.00
C THR A 73 8.57 11.78 11.00
N MET A 74 9.48 10.82 11.14
CA MET A 74 9.14 9.40 11.21
C MET A 74 8.25 9.10 12.44
N SER A 75 8.59 9.64 13.61
CA SER A 75 7.79 9.50 14.82
C SER A 75 6.36 10.02 14.61
N ARG A 76 6.21 11.20 14.02
CA ARG A 76 4.89 11.77 13.73
C ARG A 76 4.07 10.89 12.80
N ASN A 77 4.69 10.37 11.73
CA ASN A 77 4.02 9.50 10.77
C ASN A 77 3.59 8.16 11.41
N LEU A 78 4.42 7.59 12.29
CA LEU A 78 4.10 6.35 13.00
C LEU A 78 2.98 6.54 14.03
N ILE A 79 2.95 7.68 14.74
CA ILE A 79 1.86 8.03 15.65
C ILE A 79 0.56 8.20 14.88
N ASP A 80 0.57 8.91 13.74
CA ASP A 80 -0.61 9.12 12.90
C ASP A 80 -1.17 7.81 12.28
N MET A 81 -0.36 6.75 12.23
CA MET A 81 -0.78 5.40 11.81
C MET A 81 -1.25 4.52 12.96
N GLY A 82 -1.15 4.99 14.20
CA GLY A 82 -1.61 4.30 15.39
C GLY A 82 -3.12 4.38 15.61
N GLU A 83 -3.55 3.88 16.75
CA GLU A 83 -4.96 3.91 17.17
C GLU A 83 -5.45 5.35 17.40
N ARG A 84 -4.57 6.21 17.89
CA ARG A 84 -4.82 7.66 18.03
C ARG A 84 -3.73 8.45 17.34
N ASP A 85 -4.14 9.45 16.57
CA ASP A 85 -3.23 10.35 15.90
C ASP A 85 -2.65 11.41 16.88
N ARG A 86 -1.81 12.30 16.37
CA ARG A 86 -1.20 13.38 17.17
C ARG A 86 -2.20 14.36 17.79
N ASN A 87 -3.40 14.44 17.24
CA ASN A 87 -4.47 15.30 17.71
C ASN A 87 -5.39 14.58 18.71
N HIS A 88 -5.02 13.38 19.13
CA HIS A 88 -5.83 12.48 19.98
C HIS A 88 -7.15 12.04 19.32
N GLU A 89 -7.29 12.24 18.02
CA GLU A 89 -8.41 11.71 17.24
C GLU A 89 -8.19 10.23 16.88
N GLU A 90 -9.26 9.56 16.49
CA GLU A 90 -9.19 8.16 16.07
C GLU A 90 -8.34 8.02 14.79
N GLY A 91 -7.26 7.27 14.91
CA GLY A 91 -6.36 6.95 13.80
C GLY A 91 -6.73 5.64 13.10
N PRO A 92 -6.01 5.29 12.03
CA PRO A 92 -6.25 4.03 11.31
C PRO A 92 -5.95 2.77 12.12
N GLY A 93 -5.15 2.86 13.20
CA GLY A 93 -4.84 1.75 14.09
C GLY A 93 -4.05 0.61 13.42
N LEU A 94 -3.11 0.94 12.55
CA LEU A 94 -2.35 -0.02 11.75
C LEU A 94 -0.99 -0.37 12.35
N VAL A 95 -0.43 0.53 13.16
CA VAL A 95 0.88 0.41 13.80
C VAL A 95 0.72 0.63 15.29
N GLU A 96 1.42 -0.14 16.08
CA GLU A 96 1.50 0.04 17.53
C GLU A 96 2.94 0.12 18.00
N SER A 97 3.15 0.84 19.08
CA SER A 97 4.44 0.96 19.75
C SER A 97 4.51 0.07 20.98
N HIS A 98 5.69 -0.43 21.28
CA HIS A 98 5.97 -1.17 22.51
C HIS A 98 7.36 -0.83 23.05
N GLU A 99 7.55 -0.95 24.34
CA GLU A 99 8.82 -0.72 24.96
C GLU A 99 9.83 -1.82 24.61
N ASN A 100 11.07 -1.43 24.36
CA ASN A 100 12.15 -2.39 24.23
C ASN A 100 12.52 -2.92 25.62
N ILE A 101 12.32 -4.21 25.88
CA ILE A 101 12.61 -4.87 27.17
C ILE A 101 14.10 -4.73 27.54
N MET A 102 14.97 -4.76 26.54
CA MET A 102 16.43 -4.66 26.73
C MET A 102 16.89 -3.21 26.92
N ASN A 103 16.17 -2.25 26.36
CA ASN A 103 16.46 -0.83 26.47
C ASN A 103 15.17 -0.03 26.61
N ARG A 104 14.73 0.20 27.84
CA ARG A 104 13.47 0.90 28.15
C ARG A 104 13.36 2.34 27.64
N ARG A 105 14.47 2.92 27.19
CA ARG A 105 14.47 4.25 26.57
C ARG A 105 14.12 4.23 25.08
N GLU A 106 14.02 3.04 24.52
CA GLU A 106 13.81 2.85 23.11
C GLU A 106 12.39 2.28 22.85
N THR A 107 11.66 2.95 22.00
CA THR A 107 10.33 2.50 21.56
C THR A 107 10.49 1.76 20.24
N LEU A 108 9.94 0.56 20.18
CA LEU A 108 9.90 -0.28 18.99
C LEU A 108 8.51 -0.24 18.38
N TYR A 109 8.41 -0.49 17.09
CA TYR A 109 7.13 -0.46 16.36
C TYR A 109 6.86 -1.79 15.66
N ARG A 110 5.59 -2.17 15.62
CA ARG A 110 5.09 -3.36 14.92
C ARG A 110 3.72 -3.11 14.33
N LEU A 111 3.29 -3.98 13.44
CA LEU A 111 1.94 -3.93 12.90
C LEU A 111 0.93 -4.47 13.93
N THR A 112 -0.22 -3.81 14.00
CA THR A 112 -1.39 -4.35 14.71
C THR A 112 -2.01 -5.51 13.94
N PRO A 113 -2.90 -6.32 14.52
CA PRO A 113 -3.69 -7.31 13.78
C PRO A 113 -4.42 -6.69 12.57
N LYS A 114 -4.95 -5.47 12.73
CA LYS A 114 -5.59 -4.69 11.65
C LYS A 114 -4.58 -4.32 10.57
N GLY A 115 -3.37 -3.90 10.94
CA GLY A 115 -2.28 -3.59 10.02
C GLY A 115 -1.83 -4.81 9.22
N ARG A 116 -1.72 -5.97 9.85
CA ARG A 116 -1.39 -7.24 9.19
C ARG A 116 -2.48 -7.71 8.23
N ALA A 117 -3.75 -7.55 8.60
CA ALA A 117 -4.88 -7.85 7.72
C ALA A 117 -4.88 -6.94 6.49
N LEU A 118 -4.58 -5.65 6.66
CA LEU A 118 -4.44 -4.71 5.56
C LEU A 118 -3.28 -5.10 4.64
N LEU A 119 -2.12 -5.43 5.18
CA LEU A 119 -0.96 -5.89 4.42
C LEU A 119 -1.28 -7.14 3.60
N ALA A 120 -1.96 -8.12 4.19
CA ALA A 120 -2.41 -9.32 3.48
C ALA A 120 -3.37 -9.01 2.33
N SER A 121 -4.28 -8.05 2.54
CA SER A 121 -5.20 -7.56 1.50
C SER A 121 -4.43 -6.91 0.34
N ILE A 122 -3.45 -6.05 0.63
CA ILE A 122 -2.62 -5.36 -0.36
C ILE A 122 -1.80 -6.37 -1.17
N THR A 123 -1.12 -7.29 -0.50
CA THR A 123 -0.27 -8.28 -1.16
C THR A 123 -1.07 -9.23 -2.03
N LYS A 124 -2.25 -9.65 -1.59
CA LYS A 124 -3.16 -10.48 -2.39
C LYS A 124 -3.67 -9.77 -3.63
N ALA A 125 -3.94 -8.47 -3.52
CA ALA A 125 -4.46 -7.65 -4.62
C ALA A 125 -3.36 -7.22 -5.60
N SER A 126 -2.13 -7.00 -5.12
CA SER A 126 -0.99 -6.53 -5.91
C SER A 126 -0.16 -7.64 -6.52
N CYS A 127 -0.29 -8.87 -6.03
CA CYS A 127 0.42 -10.01 -6.62
C CYS A 127 -0.33 -10.46 -7.88
N PRO A 128 0.26 -10.34 -9.09
CA PRO A 128 -0.31 -10.99 -10.25
C PRO A 128 -0.39 -12.48 -9.96
N PRO A 129 -1.44 -13.18 -10.40
CA PRO A 129 -1.57 -14.60 -10.17
C PRO A 129 -0.32 -15.29 -10.72
N GLY A 130 0.49 -15.86 -9.81
CA GLY A 130 1.66 -16.62 -10.20
C GLY A 130 1.27 -17.73 -11.20
N PRO A 131 2.22 -18.27 -11.99
CA PRO A 131 1.93 -19.26 -13.02
C PRO A 131 1.11 -20.45 -12.53
N GLU A 132 1.22 -20.78 -11.24
CA GLU A 132 0.45 -21.84 -10.59
C GLU A 132 -1.03 -21.50 -10.38
N SER A 133 -1.36 -20.24 -10.13
CA SER A 133 -2.77 -19.80 -9.99
C SER A 133 -3.44 -19.61 -11.36
N ALA A 134 -2.69 -19.27 -12.40
CA ALA A 134 -3.16 -19.23 -13.78
C ALA A 134 -3.48 -20.64 -14.27
N ALA A 135 -2.63 -21.63 -13.99
CA ALA A 135 -2.88 -23.03 -14.33
C ALA A 135 -4.11 -23.60 -13.60
N LYS A 136 -4.31 -23.27 -12.32
CA LYS A 136 -5.52 -23.67 -11.57
C LYS A 136 -6.80 -23.02 -12.10
N ARG A 137 -6.73 -21.79 -12.57
CA ARG A 137 -7.89 -21.09 -13.20
C ARG A 137 -8.23 -21.71 -14.55
N LEU A 138 -7.21 -22.03 -15.36
CA LEU A 138 -7.39 -22.69 -16.65
C LEU A 138 -8.01 -24.09 -16.47
N ALA A 139 -7.50 -24.88 -15.52
CA ALA A 139 -8.03 -26.19 -15.19
C ALA A 139 -9.50 -26.16 -14.71
N ARG A 140 -9.88 -25.13 -13.93
CA ARG A 140 -11.27 -24.92 -13.52
C ARG A 140 -12.19 -24.49 -14.67
N SER A 141 -11.67 -23.70 -15.62
CA SER A 141 -12.41 -23.27 -16.81
C SER A 141 -12.68 -24.48 -17.73
N MET A 142 -11.66 -25.29 -17.98
CA MET A 142 -11.80 -26.49 -18.82
C MET A 142 -12.76 -27.51 -18.22
N LYS A 143 -12.74 -27.71 -16.89
CA LYS A 143 -13.66 -28.62 -16.20
C LYS A 143 -15.14 -28.13 -16.22
N ARG A 144 -15.34 -26.84 -16.38
CA ARG A 144 -16.68 -26.24 -16.48
C ARG A 144 -17.28 -26.37 -17.89
N GLU A 145 -16.45 -26.41 -18.91
CA GLU A 145 -16.89 -26.64 -20.30
C GLU A 145 -17.25 -28.11 -20.54
N GLU A 146 -16.49 -29.03 -19.94
CA GLU A 146 -16.73 -30.47 -20.06
C GLU A 146 -18.06 -30.91 -19.42
N THR A 147 -18.48 -30.25 -18.31
CA THR A 147 -19.79 -30.50 -17.66
C THR A 147 -20.97 -29.82 -18.37
N ARG A 148 -20.73 -28.97 -19.35
CA ARG A 148 -21.78 -28.26 -20.11
C ARG A 148 -22.11 -28.92 -21.45
N SER A 149 -21.31 -29.93 -21.81
CA SER A 149 -21.43 -30.66 -23.10
C SER A 149 -22.05 -32.06 -22.98
N LEU A 150 -22.65 -32.38 -21.84
CA LEU A 150 -23.41 -33.63 -21.62
C LEU A 150 -24.91 -33.36 -21.52
#